data_d2ae60e70db9b5211f9313dc37605eab
#
_entry.id   d2ae60e70db9b5211f9313dc37605eab
#
_cell.length_a   1.000
_cell.length_b   1.000
_cell.length_c   1.000
_cell.angle_alpha   90.00
_cell.angle_beta   90.00
_cell.angle_gamma   90.00
#
_symmetry.space_group_name_H-M   'P 1'
#
loop_
_entity.id
_entity.type
_entity.pdbx_description
1 polymer ?
#
loop_
_entity_poly.entity_id
_entity_poly.type
_entity_poly.pdbx_seq_one_letter_code
_entity_poly.pdbx_strand_id
1 'polypeptide(L)'
;MSSTTPTFNARAAATEGYSEKTFSFPPDRPAASRPTAPPPPASLPPNVPIDHVIFIVKENRTFDHYFGKYPGADGTTVGKTLEGTTIPLTPAPDVTTTSITHGYWSGLFSIDGGRMDGFNTILGGEQLQGYTQFDRASLPHYFDYADRFVLADHLFTSEYGPTFPEHLYTVAANSFGIMDNKTHHTEIPGRYCDDPHSSVPAFPQDLSGSAQRRIMRLQNRLTDDHPKAMFAISGYLKKVRACLQIPSLPERLSRDGISWRFYNSPQFPIGNVLLAFRRIRFTNLWNNVVESDTFLNDIRDGKLAQVSWVNPPAPYNEHPELPHRAQSVCAGENWSVAVMNALQESPYWRSTAVVMVWDDFGGFYDHVDPPQYDIMGLGARSPALIMSPWTRRGSNPMGGSIDHHTYEFSSVLRFIEDIYGVAPLTKRDAQADPLTGAFDFSKPPNMHNLILPLRQDCPYGTHPPFTEHDNLIPGT
;
A
#
# COMPACT_ATOMS: atom_id res chain seq x y z
N MET A 1 29.29 -31.86 19.69
CA MET A 1 29.04 -30.72 18.83
C MET A 1 27.63 -30.23 19.20
N SER A 2 27.56 -29.16 20.01
CA SER A 2 26.34 -28.63 20.56
C SER A 2 25.70 -27.74 19.50
N SER A 3 24.52 -28.11 19.01
CA SER A 3 23.72 -27.27 18.12
C SER A 3 23.03 -26.16 18.93
N THR A 4 23.63 -25.00 19.00
CA THR A 4 22.95 -23.82 19.50
C THR A 4 21.96 -23.35 18.43
N THR A 5 20.67 -23.66 18.63
CA THR A 5 19.55 -23.00 17.93
C THR A 5 19.65 -21.51 18.25
N PRO A 6 19.69 -20.62 17.26
CA PRO A 6 19.66 -19.17 17.52
C PRO A 6 18.34 -18.83 18.19
N THR A 7 18.38 -18.42 19.45
CA THR A 7 17.25 -17.87 20.16
C THR A 7 16.89 -16.54 19.48
N PHE A 8 15.75 -16.53 18.79
CA PHE A 8 15.13 -15.30 18.32
C PHE A 8 14.89 -14.40 19.54
N ASN A 9 15.41 -13.18 19.49
CA ASN A 9 15.29 -12.26 20.62
C ASN A 9 13.84 -11.70 20.63
N ALA A 10 12.96 -12.38 21.39
CA ALA A 10 11.57 -11.95 21.57
C ALA A 10 11.45 -10.51 22.09
N ARG A 11 12.50 -10.00 22.74
CA ARG A 11 12.58 -8.64 23.26
C ARG A 11 12.77 -7.61 22.12
N ALA A 12 13.48 -7.96 21.05
CA ALA A 12 13.62 -7.10 19.88
C ALA A 12 12.30 -7.03 19.05
N ALA A 13 11.61 -8.16 18.92
CA ALA A 13 10.29 -8.18 18.28
C ALA A 13 9.22 -7.42 19.09
N ALA A 14 9.33 -7.45 20.43
CA ALA A 14 8.41 -6.69 21.30
C ALA A 14 8.64 -5.17 21.25
N THR A 15 9.84 -4.70 20.92
CA THR A 15 10.14 -3.26 20.82
C THR A 15 9.67 -2.62 19.52
N GLU A 16 9.37 -3.40 18.49
CA GLU A 16 8.94 -2.86 17.19
C GLU A 16 7.43 -2.65 17.08
N GLY A 17 6.62 -3.27 17.91
CA GLY A 17 5.17 -3.25 17.73
C GLY A 17 4.32 -2.98 18.96
N TYR A 18 4.90 -2.86 20.13
CA TYR A 18 4.13 -2.74 21.36
C TYR A 18 4.81 -1.81 22.38
N SER A 19 4.05 -0.90 22.96
CA SER A 19 4.57 -0.01 24.00
C SER A 19 4.80 -0.75 25.32
N GLU A 20 5.90 -0.49 26.01
CA GLU A 20 6.22 -1.10 27.30
C GLU A 20 5.27 -0.65 28.45
N LYS A 21 4.30 0.21 28.17
CA LYS A 21 3.26 0.52 29.15
C LYS A 21 2.49 -0.76 29.48
N THR A 22 2.45 -1.10 30.75
CA THR A 22 1.62 -2.19 31.29
C THR A 22 0.15 -1.80 31.11
N PHE A 23 -0.45 -2.14 29.98
CA PHE A 23 -1.89 -2.09 29.83
C PHE A 23 -2.49 -3.26 30.60
N SER A 24 -3.45 -3.00 31.48
CA SER A 24 -4.31 -4.04 32.01
C SER A 24 -5.39 -4.32 30.97
N PHE A 25 -5.24 -5.43 30.25
CA PHE A 25 -6.24 -5.84 29.27
C PHE A 25 -7.54 -6.21 29.97
N PRO A 26 -8.70 -5.71 29.48
CA PRO A 26 -9.98 -6.19 29.99
C PRO A 26 -10.12 -7.70 29.73
N PRO A 27 -10.52 -8.49 30.73
CA PRO A 27 -10.74 -9.93 30.54
C PRO A 27 -11.90 -10.19 29.57
N ASP A 28 -11.80 -11.26 28.79
CA ASP A 28 -12.86 -11.84 27.96
C ASP A 28 -13.50 -10.89 26.92
N ARG A 29 -12.67 -10.23 26.10
CA ARG A 29 -13.18 -9.48 24.94
C ARG A 29 -13.55 -10.45 23.81
N PRO A 30 -14.79 -10.40 23.27
CA PRO A 30 -15.18 -11.28 22.17
C PRO A 30 -14.33 -10.95 20.92
N ALA A 31 -13.81 -12.00 20.27
CA ALA A 31 -13.16 -11.83 18.98
C ALA A 31 -14.15 -11.35 17.92
N ALA A 32 -13.74 -10.44 17.06
CA ALA A 32 -14.53 -10.05 15.90
C ALA A 32 -14.63 -11.22 14.90
N SER A 33 -15.74 -11.29 14.18
CA SER A 33 -15.95 -12.30 13.12
C SER A 33 -15.38 -11.75 11.81
N ARG A 34 -14.13 -12.06 11.51
CA ARG A 34 -13.45 -11.60 10.28
C ARG A 34 -13.75 -12.53 9.10
N PRO A 35 -13.99 -12.01 7.89
CA PRO A 35 -14.04 -12.84 6.70
C PRO A 35 -12.73 -13.60 6.49
N THR A 36 -12.83 -14.92 6.27
CA THR A 36 -11.66 -15.81 6.15
C THR A 36 -11.49 -16.38 4.75
N ALA A 37 -12.31 -15.96 3.80
CA ALA A 37 -12.22 -16.36 2.41
C ALA A 37 -12.48 -15.14 1.52
N PRO A 38 -11.71 -15.01 0.42
CA PRO A 38 -11.99 -13.97 -0.57
C PRO A 38 -13.37 -14.18 -1.20
N PRO A 39 -13.98 -13.13 -1.75
CA PRO A 39 -15.20 -13.28 -2.55
C PRO A 39 -14.96 -14.22 -3.73
N PRO A 40 -16.01 -14.75 -4.37
CA PRO A 40 -15.87 -15.56 -5.58
C PRO A 40 -15.06 -14.79 -6.64
N PRO A 41 -14.17 -15.46 -7.39
CA PRO A 41 -13.36 -14.80 -8.40
C PRO A 41 -14.25 -14.13 -9.46
N ALA A 42 -14.00 -12.88 -9.71
CA ALA A 42 -14.58 -12.10 -10.79
C ALA A 42 -13.60 -12.06 -11.97
N SER A 43 -14.06 -11.62 -13.13
CA SER A 43 -13.22 -11.41 -14.31
C SER A 43 -13.67 -10.19 -15.07
N LEU A 44 -12.74 -9.54 -15.76
CA LEU A 44 -13.05 -8.45 -16.68
C LEU A 44 -13.79 -8.99 -17.93
N PRO A 45 -14.59 -8.15 -18.60
CA PRO A 45 -15.11 -8.49 -19.91
C PRO A 45 -13.95 -8.65 -20.92
N PRO A 46 -14.10 -9.44 -21.98
CA PRO A 46 -13.07 -9.56 -23.00
C PRO A 46 -12.86 -8.23 -23.74
N ASN A 47 -11.63 -7.97 -24.19
CA ASN A 47 -11.27 -6.82 -25.01
C ASN A 47 -11.55 -5.45 -24.33
N VAL A 48 -11.12 -5.29 -23.09
CA VAL A 48 -11.15 -3.98 -22.42
C VAL A 48 -10.26 -2.97 -23.15
N PRO A 49 -10.70 -1.71 -23.30
CA PRO A 49 -9.97 -0.69 -24.07
C PRO A 49 -8.87 -0.01 -23.23
N ILE A 50 -8.08 -0.78 -22.54
CA ILE A 50 -6.94 -0.32 -21.72
C ILE A 50 -5.65 -0.89 -22.29
N ASP A 51 -4.74 0.00 -22.69
CA ASP A 51 -3.41 -0.31 -23.22
C ASP A 51 -2.30 0.06 -22.24
N HIS A 52 -2.60 0.89 -21.24
CA HIS A 52 -1.63 1.35 -20.24
C HIS A 52 -2.21 1.23 -18.83
N VAL A 53 -1.51 0.53 -17.94
CA VAL A 53 -1.83 0.46 -16.53
C VAL A 53 -0.70 1.10 -15.73
N ILE A 54 -1.04 2.07 -14.91
CA ILE A 54 -0.11 2.79 -14.04
C ILE A 54 -0.49 2.50 -12.60
N PHE A 55 0.40 1.84 -11.86
CA PHE A 55 0.23 1.52 -10.47
C PHE A 55 1.14 2.43 -9.64
N ILE A 56 0.57 3.47 -9.03
CA ILE A 56 1.27 4.43 -8.16
C ILE A 56 1.14 3.93 -6.73
N VAL A 57 2.27 3.74 -6.07
CA VAL A 57 2.32 3.31 -4.67
C VAL A 57 3.03 4.40 -3.86
N LYS A 58 2.30 5.05 -2.98
CA LYS A 58 2.78 6.07 -2.05
C LYS A 58 2.99 5.46 -0.66
N GLU A 59 3.30 6.27 0.34
CA GLU A 59 3.74 5.78 1.64
C GLU A 59 2.77 6.12 2.78
N ASN A 60 2.42 5.05 3.50
CA ASN A 60 1.99 5.03 4.89
C ASN A 60 0.75 5.85 5.23
N ARG A 61 -0.43 5.50 4.70
CA ARG A 61 -1.72 6.12 5.07
C ARG A 61 -2.86 5.13 5.09
N THR A 62 -3.84 5.36 5.97
CA THR A 62 -5.11 4.62 5.97
C THR A 62 -6.21 5.38 5.25
N PHE A 63 -7.28 4.64 4.92
CA PHE A 63 -8.46 5.24 4.30
C PHE A 63 -9.09 6.30 5.21
N ASP A 64 -9.32 6.01 6.49
CA ASP A 64 -9.91 6.97 7.41
C ASP A 64 -9.04 8.21 7.63
N HIS A 65 -7.72 8.06 7.55
CA HIS A 65 -6.80 9.18 7.68
C HIS A 65 -6.93 10.18 6.51
N TYR A 66 -7.21 9.71 5.29
CA TYR A 66 -7.35 10.57 4.09
C TYR A 66 -8.80 10.87 3.74
N PHE A 67 -9.64 9.85 3.68
CA PHE A 67 -11.00 9.94 3.15
C PHE A 67 -12.08 9.61 4.18
N GLY A 68 -11.76 9.50 5.46
CA GLY A 68 -12.75 9.23 6.52
C GLY A 68 -13.86 10.26 6.63
N LYS A 69 -13.65 11.48 6.08
CA LYS A 69 -14.66 12.55 5.97
C LYS A 69 -15.29 12.65 4.56
N TYR A 70 -14.97 11.74 3.63
CA TYR A 70 -15.53 11.82 2.29
C TYR A 70 -17.01 11.41 2.31
N PRO A 71 -17.93 12.25 1.81
CA PRO A 71 -19.37 11.98 1.91
C PRO A 71 -19.79 10.71 1.16
N GLY A 72 -20.45 9.79 1.85
CA GLY A 72 -20.96 8.54 1.28
C GLY A 72 -19.98 7.39 1.25
N ALA A 73 -18.70 7.60 1.57
CA ALA A 73 -17.73 6.53 1.77
C ALA A 73 -17.90 5.88 3.15
N ASP A 74 -17.44 4.64 3.29
CA ASP A 74 -17.37 3.95 4.57
C ASP A 74 -16.20 4.51 5.41
N GLY A 75 -16.42 5.71 5.94
CA GLY A 75 -15.45 6.47 6.73
C GLY A 75 -15.95 6.79 8.12
N THR A 76 -15.03 7.19 9.01
CA THR A 76 -15.36 7.61 10.37
C THR A 76 -14.66 8.91 10.77
N THR A 77 -15.25 9.63 11.72
CA THR A 77 -14.64 10.81 12.37
C THR A 77 -14.25 10.55 13.82
N VAL A 78 -14.40 9.31 14.26
CA VAL A 78 -14.07 8.89 15.63
C VAL A 78 -13.26 7.60 15.60
N GLY A 79 -12.35 7.44 16.55
CA GLY A 79 -11.55 6.23 16.73
C GLY A 79 -11.83 5.57 18.07
N LYS A 80 -11.51 4.29 18.16
CA LYS A 80 -11.58 3.50 19.41
C LYS A 80 -10.18 3.29 19.96
N THR A 81 -10.04 3.31 21.28
CA THR A 81 -8.79 2.94 21.96
C THR A 81 -8.95 1.60 22.67
N LEU A 82 -7.83 0.96 23.03
CA LEU A 82 -7.82 -0.33 23.72
C LEU A 82 -8.61 -0.30 25.03
N GLU A 83 -8.65 0.85 25.70
CA GLU A 83 -9.40 1.07 26.96
C GLU A 83 -10.92 1.15 26.73
N GLY A 84 -11.38 1.01 25.49
CA GLY A 84 -12.81 1.07 25.13
C GLY A 84 -13.35 2.49 25.01
N THR A 85 -12.48 3.50 24.99
CA THR A 85 -12.88 4.90 24.80
C THR A 85 -13.04 5.21 23.31
N THR A 86 -14.11 5.93 22.96
CA THR A 86 -14.28 6.52 21.63
C THR A 86 -13.81 7.98 21.68
N ILE A 87 -12.94 8.34 20.78
CA ILE A 87 -12.33 9.67 20.70
C ILE A 87 -12.49 10.28 19.30
N PRO A 88 -12.59 11.60 19.13
CA PRO A 88 -12.59 12.21 17.82
C PRO A 88 -11.24 12.05 17.12
N LEU A 89 -11.23 11.83 15.80
CA LEU A 89 -10.04 11.98 14.98
C LEU A 89 -9.75 13.47 14.80
N THR A 90 -8.54 13.89 15.18
CA THR A 90 -8.13 15.30 15.13
C THR A 90 -7.63 15.69 13.72
N PRO A 91 -7.58 16.99 13.35
CA PRO A 91 -7.02 17.39 12.07
C PRO A 91 -5.57 16.93 11.91
N ALA A 92 -5.27 16.29 10.79
CA ALA A 92 -3.93 15.83 10.46
C ALA A 92 -3.03 17.02 10.05
N PRO A 93 -1.77 17.07 10.51
CA PRO A 93 -0.80 18.04 10.00
C PRO A 93 -0.32 17.64 8.61
N ASP A 94 0.07 18.62 7.79
CA ASP A 94 0.66 18.35 6.46
C ASP A 94 1.93 17.51 6.54
N VAL A 95 2.73 17.72 7.55
CA VAL A 95 3.94 16.95 7.84
C VAL A 95 3.79 16.24 9.18
N THR A 96 3.79 14.92 9.17
CA THR A 96 3.80 14.10 10.39
C THR A 96 5.25 13.84 10.80
N THR A 97 5.66 14.42 11.92
CA THR A 97 7.04 14.37 12.42
C THR A 97 7.26 13.28 13.47
N THR A 98 6.24 12.51 13.78
CA THR A 98 6.30 11.36 14.69
C THR A 98 6.32 10.08 13.88
N SER A 99 7.36 9.29 14.04
CA SER A 99 7.38 7.93 13.49
C SER A 99 6.55 7.02 14.38
N ILE A 100 5.46 6.49 13.85
CA ILE A 100 4.64 5.46 14.49
C ILE A 100 5.08 4.11 13.90
N THR A 101 5.31 3.11 14.73
CA THR A 101 5.68 1.78 14.21
C THR A 101 4.52 1.17 13.44
N HIS A 102 4.85 0.59 12.29
CA HIS A 102 3.86 0.02 11.35
C HIS A 102 4.34 -1.31 10.74
N GLY A 103 5.26 -2.02 11.41
CA GLY A 103 5.65 -3.38 11.06
C GLY A 103 4.52 -4.39 11.31
N TYR A 104 4.76 -5.63 10.93
CA TYR A 104 3.81 -6.74 11.06
C TYR A 104 3.14 -6.86 12.44
N TRP A 105 3.95 -6.76 13.51
CA TRP A 105 3.41 -6.84 14.87
C TRP A 105 2.55 -5.61 15.21
N SER A 106 2.98 -4.43 14.79
CA SER A 106 2.21 -3.20 14.97
C SER A 106 0.85 -3.28 14.29
N GLY A 107 0.79 -3.81 13.06
CA GLY A 107 -0.46 -4.04 12.35
C GLY A 107 -1.38 -5.00 13.10
N LEU A 108 -0.85 -6.12 13.58
CA LEU A 108 -1.64 -7.06 14.37
C LEU A 108 -2.17 -6.47 15.69
N PHE A 109 -1.34 -5.69 16.41
CA PHE A 109 -1.78 -5.01 17.63
C PHE A 109 -2.84 -3.96 17.35
N SER A 110 -2.67 -3.18 16.28
CA SER A 110 -3.62 -2.13 15.89
C SER A 110 -4.98 -2.72 15.52
N ILE A 111 -5.00 -3.79 14.73
CA ILE A 111 -6.22 -4.49 14.30
C ILE A 111 -6.89 -5.19 15.47
N ASP A 112 -6.13 -5.68 16.44
CA ASP A 112 -6.60 -6.35 17.65
C ASP A 112 -7.72 -7.39 17.40
N GLY A 113 -7.41 -8.36 16.53
CA GLY A 113 -8.37 -9.43 16.20
C GLY A 113 -9.66 -8.93 15.54
N GLY A 114 -9.63 -7.78 14.88
CA GLY A 114 -10.74 -7.14 14.19
C GLY A 114 -11.50 -6.10 15.02
N ARG A 115 -11.08 -5.81 16.23
CA ARG A 115 -11.71 -4.80 17.09
C ARG A 115 -11.34 -3.37 16.68
N MET A 116 -10.24 -3.19 15.96
CA MET A 116 -9.73 -1.92 15.44
C MET A 116 -9.54 -0.87 16.53
N ASP A 117 -9.00 -1.26 17.68
CA ASP A 117 -8.88 -0.39 18.86
C ASP A 117 -7.47 -0.37 19.47
N GLY A 118 -6.50 -1.10 18.87
CA GLY A 118 -5.14 -1.19 19.40
C GLY A 118 -4.15 -0.15 18.88
N PHE A 119 -4.54 0.82 18.06
CA PHE A 119 -3.64 1.83 17.47
C PHE A 119 -2.93 2.73 18.48
N ASN A 120 -3.46 2.85 19.69
CA ASN A 120 -2.82 3.58 20.78
C ASN A 120 -1.84 2.72 21.62
N THR A 121 -1.63 1.45 21.24
CA THR A 121 -0.71 0.56 21.96
C THR A 121 0.64 0.39 21.27
N ILE A 122 0.75 0.75 20.01
CA ILE A 122 1.98 0.64 19.23
C ILE A 122 2.95 1.78 19.54
N LEU A 123 4.25 1.54 19.38
CA LEU A 123 5.28 2.53 19.70
C LEU A 123 5.13 3.78 18.80
N GLY A 124 5.10 4.96 19.42
CA GLY A 124 4.83 6.23 18.74
C GLY A 124 3.34 6.54 18.56
N GLY A 125 2.43 5.62 18.90
CA GLY A 125 0.96 5.81 18.88
C GLY A 125 0.35 6.12 20.25
N GLU A 126 1.13 6.03 21.35
CA GLU A 126 0.64 6.09 22.74
C GLU A 126 0.03 7.43 23.14
N GLN A 127 0.35 8.49 22.43
CA GLN A 127 -0.22 9.81 22.62
C GLN A 127 -1.26 10.16 21.55
N LEU A 128 -1.85 9.15 20.91
CA LEU A 128 -2.90 9.26 19.90
C LEU A 128 -2.45 9.94 18.59
N GLN A 129 -1.16 9.88 18.25
CA GLN A 129 -0.61 10.50 17.05
C GLN A 129 -1.22 9.91 15.76
N GLY A 130 -1.60 8.63 15.78
CA GLY A 130 -2.28 7.95 14.67
C GLY A 130 -3.76 8.32 14.52
N TYR A 131 -4.38 8.97 15.52
CA TYR A 131 -5.81 9.33 15.52
C TYR A 131 -6.04 10.70 14.90
N THR A 132 -5.57 10.86 13.67
CA THR A 132 -5.69 12.12 12.91
C THR A 132 -6.30 11.85 11.55
N GLN A 133 -6.93 12.84 10.94
CA GLN A 133 -7.48 12.75 9.60
C GLN A 133 -7.46 14.09 8.85
N PHE A 134 -7.32 13.98 7.54
CA PHE A 134 -7.47 15.10 6.63
C PHE A 134 -8.94 15.38 6.30
N ASP A 135 -9.17 16.46 5.59
CA ASP A 135 -10.47 16.83 5.02
C ASP A 135 -10.27 17.50 3.65
N ARG A 136 -11.38 17.87 2.99
CA ARG A 136 -11.35 18.52 1.68
C ARG A 136 -10.53 19.81 1.65
N ALA A 137 -10.45 20.55 2.75
CA ALA A 137 -9.68 21.79 2.77
C ALA A 137 -8.16 21.52 2.81
N SER A 138 -7.77 20.42 3.42
CA SER A 138 -6.36 20.01 3.54
C SER A 138 -5.88 19.11 2.38
N LEU A 139 -6.79 18.36 1.70
CA LEU A 139 -6.51 17.51 0.54
C LEU A 139 -7.45 17.82 -0.63
N PRO A 140 -7.52 19.07 -1.13
CA PRO A 140 -8.53 19.47 -2.10
C PRO A 140 -8.48 18.64 -3.39
N HIS A 141 -7.31 18.36 -3.92
CA HIS A 141 -7.17 17.70 -5.22
C HIS A 141 -7.41 16.18 -5.16
N TYR A 142 -7.05 15.52 -4.05
CA TYR A 142 -7.43 14.11 -3.87
C TYR A 142 -8.94 13.95 -3.73
N PHE A 143 -9.61 14.89 -3.07
CA PHE A 143 -11.07 14.92 -3.02
C PHE A 143 -11.68 15.23 -4.40
N ASP A 144 -11.08 16.12 -5.20
CA ASP A 144 -11.52 16.40 -6.57
C ASP A 144 -11.36 15.15 -7.48
N TYR A 145 -10.29 14.37 -7.31
CA TYR A 145 -10.16 13.10 -8.02
C TYR A 145 -11.21 12.08 -7.57
N ALA A 146 -11.53 12.00 -6.29
CA ALA A 146 -12.60 11.16 -5.78
C ALA A 146 -13.99 11.62 -6.30
N ASP A 147 -14.22 12.93 -6.44
CA ASP A 147 -15.45 13.47 -7.04
C ASP A 147 -15.59 13.10 -8.52
N ARG A 148 -14.48 12.97 -9.24
CA ARG A 148 -14.43 12.79 -10.68
C ARG A 148 -14.31 11.35 -11.15
N PHE A 149 -13.58 10.54 -10.42
CA PHE A 149 -13.21 9.16 -10.75
C PHE A 149 -13.80 8.18 -9.72
N VAL A 150 -13.11 7.10 -9.42
CA VAL A 150 -13.57 6.13 -8.43
C VAL A 150 -12.70 6.23 -7.18
N LEU A 151 -13.37 6.40 -6.04
CA LEU A 151 -12.83 6.19 -4.72
C LEU A 151 -13.19 4.77 -4.25
N ALA A 152 -12.23 3.88 -4.14
CA ALA A 152 -12.46 2.56 -3.58
C ALA A 152 -12.23 2.63 -2.05
N ASP A 153 -13.29 2.43 -1.28
CA ASP A 153 -13.25 2.57 0.19
C ASP A 153 -13.02 1.25 0.92
N HIS A 154 -12.89 0.15 0.19
CA HIS A 154 -12.57 -1.18 0.72
C HIS A 154 -11.34 -1.80 0.01
N LEU A 155 -10.34 -1.00 -0.34
CA LEU A 155 -9.04 -1.53 -0.72
C LEU A 155 -8.18 -1.69 0.55
N PHE A 156 -7.78 -2.91 0.84
CA PHE A 156 -6.94 -3.27 1.98
C PHE A 156 -5.50 -3.47 1.53
N THR A 157 -4.54 -3.21 2.43
CA THR A 157 -3.17 -3.64 2.20
C THR A 157 -3.09 -5.17 2.18
N SER A 158 -2.13 -5.75 1.47
CA SER A 158 -2.12 -7.20 1.22
C SER A 158 -1.60 -7.99 2.40
N GLU A 159 -0.94 -7.32 3.35
CA GLU A 159 -0.55 -7.90 4.63
C GLU A 159 -0.69 -6.87 5.77
N TYR A 160 -0.21 -7.24 6.96
CA TYR A 160 -0.29 -6.38 8.15
C TYR A 160 0.72 -5.22 8.16
N GLY A 161 1.56 -5.05 7.13
CA GLY A 161 2.68 -4.10 7.00
C GLY A 161 4.00 -4.80 7.30
N PRO A 162 5.15 -4.22 7.01
CA PRO A 162 5.42 -2.89 6.47
C PRO A 162 5.78 -2.88 4.96
N THR A 163 6.38 -1.78 4.50
CA THR A 163 6.75 -1.47 3.11
C THR A 163 7.31 -2.62 2.29
N PHE A 164 8.35 -3.33 2.73
CA PHE A 164 9.01 -4.33 1.89
C PHE A 164 8.09 -5.51 1.53
N PRO A 165 7.45 -6.22 2.46
CA PRO A 165 6.53 -7.28 2.10
C PRO A 165 5.29 -6.77 1.36
N GLU A 166 4.75 -5.58 1.66
CA GLU A 166 3.65 -5.00 0.91
C GLU A 166 4.02 -4.73 -0.55
N HIS A 167 5.18 -4.17 -0.81
CA HIS A 167 5.68 -3.97 -2.18
C HIS A 167 5.95 -5.30 -2.92
N LEU A 168 6.23 -6.41 -2.23
CA LEU A 168 6.30 -7.73 -2.87
C LEU A 168 4.94 -8.13 -3.47
N TYR A 169 3.83 -7.81 -2.79
CA TYR A 169 2.50 -8.05 -3.33
C TYR A 169 2.21 -7.23 -4.59
N THR A 170 2.77 -6.02 -4.72
CA THR A 170 2.56 -5.19 -5.92
C THR A 170 3.20 -5.74 -7.19
N VAL A 171 4.12 -6.72 -7.09
CA VAL A 171 4.84 -7.29 -8.25
C VAL A 171 4.78 -8.82 -8.32
N ALA A 172 4.39 -9.50 -7.23
CA ALA A 172 4.43 -10.97 -7.16
C ALA A 172 3.18 -11.60 -6.51
N ALA A 173 2.21 -10.78 -6.06
CA ALA A 173 1.00 -11.23 -5.34
C ALA A 173 1.31 -12.16 -4.16
N ASN A 174 2.48 -12.00 -3.53
CA ASN A 174 2.95 -12.85 -2.44
C ASN A 174 4.21 -12.24 -1.80
N SER A 175 4.28 -12.19 -0.48
CA SER A 175 5.50 -11.81 0.24
C SER A 175 6.43 -12.99 0.54
N PHE A 176 6.05 -14.23 0.15
CA PHE A 176 6.80 -15.47 0.48
C PHE A 176 6.96 -15.71 1.96
N GLY A 177 5.96 -15.28 2.72
CA GLY A 177 5.97 -15.34 4.18
C GLY A 177 6.91 -14.35 4.83
N ILE A 178 7.56 -13.48 4.07
CA ILE A 178 8.34 -12.37 4.60
C ILE A 178 7.34 -11.43 5.26
N MET A 179 7.56 -11.18 6.55
CA MET A 179 6.60 -10.48 7.41
C MET A 179 7.07 -9.08 7.80
N ASP A 180 8.33 -8.73 7.52
CA ASP A 180 8.86 -7.45 7.99
C ASP A 180 10.00 -6.94 7.10
N ASN A 181 10.30 -5.66 7.27
CA ASN A 181 11.44 -5.01 6.66
C ASN A 181 12.76 -5.64 7.13
N LYS A 182 13.83 -5.38 6.40
CA LYS A 182 15.18 -5.73 6.80
C LYS A 182 15.60 -4.88 8.00
N THR A 183 15.77 -5.50 9.16
CA THR A 183 15.85 -4.82 10.48
C THR A 183 17.25 -4.54 11.00
N HIS A 184 18.31 -4.80 10.26
CA HIS A 184 19.66 -4.65 10.81
C HIS A 184 20.22 -3.23 10.65
N HIS A 185 20.49 -2.57 11.76
CA HIS A 185 21.10 -1.23 11.85
C HIS A 185 22.49 -1.10 11.17
N THR A 186 23.13 -2.23 10.85
CA THR A 186 24.42 -2.28 10.15
C THR A 186 24.29 -2.50 8.64
N GLU A 187 23.09 -2.74 8.14
CA GLU A 187 22.83 -3.07 6.75
C GLU A 187 22.23 -1.87 6.04
N ILE A 188 22.72 -1.60 4.82
CA ILE A 188 22.15 -0.53 4.00
C ILE A 188 20.76 -0.98 3.54
N PRO A 189 19.69 -0.23 3.84
CA PRO A 189 18.35 -0.56 3.37
C PRO A 189 18.33 -0.77 1.85
N GLY A 190 17.51 -1.72 1.35
CA GLY A 190 17.33 -1.96 -0.07
C GLY A 190 18.47 -2.74 -0.77
N ARG A 191 19.49 -3.21 -0.08
CA ARG A 191 20.53 -4.05 -0.69
C ARG A 191 20.21 -5.55 -0.60
N TYR A 192 19.04 -5.94 -1.09
CA TYR A 192 18.54 -7.33 -0.98
C TYR A 192 19.43 -8.37 -1.68
N CYS A 193 19.42 -8.42 -3.00
CA CYS A 193 20.28 -9.35 -3.74
C CYS A 193 21.74 -8.91 -3.80
N ASP A 194 22.01 -7.63 -3.66
CA ASP A 194 23.38 -7.06 -3.69
C ASP A 194 24.12 -7.29 -2.37
N ASP A 195 23.45 -7.75 -1.32
CA ASP A 195 24.03 -8.12 -0.04
C ASP A 195 23.87 -9.62 0.20
N PRO A 196 24.96 -10.40 0.17
CA PRO A 196 24.89 -11.85 0.38
C PRO A 196 24.47 -12.23 1.81
N HIS A 197 24.56 -11.31 2.76
CA HIS A 197 24.20 -11.50 4.17
C HIS A 197 22.77 -11.00 4.48
N SER A 198 22.10 -10.38 3.52
CA SER A 198 20.75 -9.86 3.68
C SER A 198 19.78 -10.98 4.04
N SER A 199 19.13 -10.86 5.18
CA SER A 199 18.12 -11.82 5.65
C SER A 199 16.97 -11.09 6.33
N VAL A 200 15.78 -11.67 6.21
CA VAL A 200 14.53 -11.17 6.78
C VAL A 200 13.81 -12.31 7.51
N PRO A 201 12.97 -11.98 8.52
CA PRO A 201 12.12 -12.99 9.13
C PRO A 201 10.99 -13.37 8.17
N ALA A 202 10.69 -14.66 8.09
CA ALA A 202 9.63 -15.17 7.24
C ALA A 202 8.97 -16.42 7.81
N PHE A 203 7.71 -16.61 7.50
CA PHE A 203 7.03 -17.89 7.69
C PHE A 203 7.48 -18.89 6.60
N PRO A 204 7.74 -20.15 6.96
CA PRO A 204 8.02 -21.20 5.99
C PRO A 204 6.86 -21.39 4.99
N GLN A 205 7.18 -21.57 3.72
CA GLN A 205 6.19 -21.79 2.67
C GLN A 205 5.50 -23.17 2.75
N ASP A 206 6.09 -24.10 3.47
CA ASP A 206 5.62 -25.47 3.66
C ASP A 206 4.82 -25.66 4.96
N LEU A 207 4.35 -24.57 5.56
CA LEU A 207 3.50 -24.66 6.75
C LEU A 207 2.22 -25.47 6.46
N SER A 208 1.97 -26.47 7.30
CA SER A 208 0.73 -27.24 7.20
C SER A 208 -0.50 -26.36 7.44
N GLY A 209 -1.65 -26.71 6.84
CA GLY A 209 -2.88 -25.97 7.06
C GLY A 209 -3.32 -25.92 8.54
N SER A 210 -2.95 -26.91 9.37
CA SER A 210 -3.18 -26.86 10.81
C SER A 210 -2.30 -25.81 11.51
N ALA A 211 -1.04 -25.67 11.09
CA ALA A 211 -0.13 -24.64 11.59
C ALA A 211 -0.62 -23.23 11.20
N GLN A 212 -1.00 -23.04 9.95
CA GLN A 212 -1.56 -21.76 9.47
C GLN A 212 -2.80 -21.36 10.28
N ARG A 213 -3.78 -22.27 10.45
CA ARG A 213 -4.97 -22.00 11.28
C ARG A 213 -4.63 -21.72 12.74
N ARG A 214 -3.58 -22.35 13.29
CA ARG A 214 -3.11 -22.04 14.64
C ARG A 214 -2.52 -20.64 14.72
N ILE A 215 -1.69 -20.24 13.76
CA ILE A 215 -1.11 -18.89 13.69
C ILE A 215 -2.23 -17.86 13.61
N MET A 216 -3.19 -18.00 12.69
CA MET A 216 -4.33 -17.08 12.54
C MET A 216 -5.11 -16.91 13.85
N ARG A 217 -5.38 -18.01 14.59
CA ARG A 217 -6.02 -17.90 15.91
C ARG A 217 -5.17 -17.15 16.94
N LEU A 218 -3.87 -17.32 16.91
CA LEU A 218 -2.97 -16.61 17.80
C LEU A 218 -2.87 -15.13 17.46
N GLN A 219 -2.87 -14.79 16.17
CA GLN A 219 -2.92 -13.40 15.68
C GLN A 219 -4.16 -12.67 16.20
N ASN A 220 -5.34 -13.31 16.12
CA ASN A 220 -6.61 -12.73 16.57
C ASN A 220 -6.73 -12.61 18.10
N ARG A 221 -5.80 -13.15 18.85
CA ARG A 221 -5.75 -13.09 20.32
C ARG A 221 -4.47 -12.45 20.84
N LEU A 222 -3.76 -11.74 19.97
CA LEU A 222 -2.42 -11.25 20.30
C LEU A 222 -2.43 -10.29 21.49
N THR A 223 -3.39 -9.37 21.54
CA THR A 223 -3.55 -8.42 22.64
C THR A 223 -4.08 -9.06 23.93
N ASP A 224 -4.93 -10.10 23.82
CA ASP A 224 -5.50 -10.79 24.98
C ASP A 224 -4.48 -11.73 25.66
N ASP A 225 -3.54 -12.29 24.91
CA ASP A 225 -2.63 -13.36 25.38
C ASP A 225 -1.12 -13.02 25.15
N HIS A 226 -0.84 -11.73 25.00
CA HIS A 226 0.54 -11.23 24.94
C HIS A 226 1.25 -11.42 26.29
N PRO A 227 2.56 -11.81 26.32
CA PRO A 227 3.46 -12.08 25.19
C PRO A 227 3.43 -13.52 24.67
N LYS A 228 2.60 -14.39 25.22
CA LYS A 228 2.62 -15.83 24.88
C LYS A 228 2.26 -16.11 23.43
N ALA A 229 1.22 -15.43 22.92
CA ALA A 229 0.81 -15.56 21.51
C ALA A 229 1.94 -15.14 20.56
N MET A 230 2.56 -14.00 20.82
CA MET A 230 3.69 -13.49 20.04
C MET A 230 4.87 -14.47 20.05
N PHE A 231 5.24 -15.01 21.22
CA PHE A 231 6.28 -16.02 21.34
C PHE A 231 5.95 -17.30 20.56
N ALA A 232 4.69 -17.76 20.65
CA ALA A 232 4.24 -18.94 19.94
C ALA A 232 4.23 -18.77 18.41
N ILE A 233 3.87 -17.59 17.91
CA ILE A 233 3.93 -17.24 16.48
C ILE A 233 5.41 -17.16 16.04
N SER A 234 6.26 -16.48 16.81
CA SER A 234 7.69 -16.31 16.52
C SER A 234 8.42 -17.66 16.41
N GLY A 235 7.94 -18.68 17.10
CA GLY A 235 8.48 -20.05 17.01
C GLY A 235 8.34 -20.70 15.61
N TYR A 236 7.50 -20.16 14.74
CA TYR A 236 7.37 -20.60 13.34
C TYR A 236 8.33 -19.87 12.39
N LEU A 237 8.86 -18.72 12.78
CA LEU A 237 9.65 -17.87 11.90
C LEU A 237 11.04 -18.45 11.63
N LYS A 238 11.51 -18.24 10.41
CA LYS A 238 12.87 -18.54 9.98
C LYS A 238 13.49 -17.28 9.36
N LYS A 239 14.80 -17.15 9.46
CA LYS A 239 15.55 -16.19 8.66
C LYS A 239 15.70 -16.73 7.25
N VAL A 240 15.23 -15.99 6.26
CA VAL A 240 15.40 -16.32 4.84
C VAL A 240 16.26 -15.25 4.17
N ARG A 241 16.95 -15.62 3.12
CA ARG A 241 17.72 -14.65 2.32
C ARG A 241 16.75 -13.73 1.57
N ALA A 242 16.97 -12.44 1.68
CA ALA A 242 16.15 -11.43 0.97
C ALA A 242 16.54 -11.28 -0.52
N CYS A 243 16.89 -12.38 -1.18
CA CYS A 243 17.17 -12.44 -2.61
C CYS A 243 16.40 -13.62 -3.21
N LEU A 244 15.25 -13.31 -3.79
CA LEU A 244 14.21 -14.25 -4.14
C LEU A 244 14.42 -14.83 -5.56
N GLN A 245 14.07 -16.12 -5.74
CA GLN A 245 14.09 -16.80 -7.04
C GLN A 245 12.67 -17.27 -7.42
N ILE A 246 11.74 -16.37 -7.45
CA ILE A 246 10.32 -16.60 -7.58
C ILE A 246 9.79 -15.88 -8.80
N PRO A 247 8.66 -16.31 -9.38
CA PRO A 247 8.00 -15.59 -10.46
C PRO A 247 7.55 -14.22 -10.02
N SER A 248 7.64 -13.25 -10.91
CA SER A 248 7.08 -11.92 -10.74
C SER A 248 6.32 -11.51 -12.00
N LEU A 249 5.38 -10.59 -11.87
CA LEU A 249 4.62 -10.08 -13.00
C LEU A 249 5.51 -9.39 -14.05
N PRO A 250 6.50 -8.55 -13.67
CA PRO A 250 7.45 -7.98 -14.64
C PRO A 250 8.19 -9.03 -15.49
N GLU A 251 8.61 -10.17 -14.90
CA GLU A 251 9.22 -11.25 -15.69
C GLU A 251 8.24 -11.88 -16.69
N ARG A 252 6.97 -12.09 -16.28
CA ARG A 252 5.96 -12.64 -17.15
C ARG A 252 5.60 -11.71 -18.29
N LEU A 253 5.41 -10.43 -18.01
CA LEU A 253 5.16 -9.40 -19.02
C LEU A 253 6.28 -9.38 -20.07
N SER A 254 7.55 -9.40 -19.63
CA SER A 254 8.70 -9.47 -20.54
C SER A 254 8.67 -10.70 -21.46
N ARG A 255 8.35 -11.87 -20.90
CA ARG A 255 8.25 -13.11 -21.65
C ARG A 255 7.16 -13.06 -22.72
N ASP A 256 6.06 -12.40 -22.40
CA ASP A 256 4.88 -12.31 -23.25
C ASP A 256 4.92 -11.06 -24.16
N GLY A 257 6.06 -10.34 -24.19
CA GLY A 257 6.33 -9.19 -25.09
C GLY A 257 5.65 -7.89 -24.68
N ILE A 258 5.15 -7.80 -23.43
CA ILE A 258 4.48 -6.61 -22.89
C ILE A 258 5.53 -5.71 -22.23
N SER A 259 5.56 -4.45 -22.65
CA SER A 259 6.52 -3.48 -22.13
C SER A 259 6.15 -3.06 -20.70
N TRP A 260 7.17 -2.93 -19.86
CA TRP A 260 6.97 -2.46 -18.50
C TRP A 260 8.15 -1.60 -18.01
N ARG A 261 7.89 -0.75 -17.03
CA ARG A 261 8.89 0.00 -16.27
C ARG A 261 8.55 0.03 -14.79
N PHE A 262 9.61 0.07 -13.97
CA PHE A 262 9.52 0.25 -12.53
C PHE A 262 10.30 1.52 -12.17
N TYR A 263 9.55 2.55 -11.78
CA TYR A 263 10.08 3.86 -11.43
C TYR A 263 10.28 3.95 -9.93
N ASN A 264 11.53 4.12 -9.49
CA ASN A 264 11.85 4.23 -8.07
C ASN A 264 13.03 5.16 -7.81
N SER A 265 12.91 6.01 -6.80
CA SER A 265 13.98 6.91 -6.37
C SER A 265 15.11 6.17 -5.67
N PRO A 266 16.39 6.49 -5.94
CA PRO A 266 17.52 5.92 -5.19
C PRO A 266 17.51 6.35 -3.72
N GLN A 267 16.85 7.44 -3.37
CA GLN A 267 16.65 7.88 -1.98
C GLN A 267 15.60 7.05 -1.22
N PHE A 268 14.85 6.22 -1.94
CA PHE A 268 13.88 5.29 -1.36
C PHE A 268 14.19 3.82 -1.76
N PRO A 269 15.37 3.30 -1.38
CA PRO A 269 15.83 1.99 -1.83
C PRO A 269 14.97 0.82 -1.30
N ILE A 270 14.27 0.99 -0.16
CA ILE A 270 13.42 -0.05 0.43
C ILE A 270 12.20 -0.33 -0.45
N GLY A 271 11.61 0.71 -1.06
CA GLY A 271 10.51 0.57 -2.02
C GLY A 271 10.93 -0.03 -3.36
N ASN A 272 12.24 -0.13 -3.66
CA ASN A 272 12.70 -0.83 -4.84
C ASN A 272 12.74 -2.34 -4.64
N VAL A 273 11.57 -2.92 -4.54
CA VAL A 273 11.38 -4.35 -4.28
C VAL A 273 12.03 -5.25 -5.34
N LEU A 274 12.24 -4.76 -6.58
CA LEU A 274 12.87 -5.54 -7.66
C LEU A 274 14.37 -5.82 -7.39
N LEU A 275 15.01 -5.09 -6.48
CA LEU A 275 16.33 -5.44 -5.94
C LEU A 275 16.33 -6.80 -5.22
N ALA A 276 15.18 -7.29 -4.76
CA ALA A 276 15.04 -8.60 -4.13
C ALA A 276 14.81 -9.74 -5.14
N PHE A 277 14.56 -9.46 -6.41
CA PHE A 277 14.31 -10.48 -7.43
C PHE A 277 15.58 -10.78 -8.23
N ARG A 278 16.22 -11.93 -7.96
CA ARG A 278 17.48 -12.32 -8.59
C ARG A 278 17.44 -12.30 -10.11
N ARG A 279 16.32 -12.78 -10.71
CA ARG A 279 16.13 -12.88 -12.15
C ARG A 279 15.95 -11.52 -12.83
N ILE A 280 15.53 -10.50 -12.09
CA ILE A 280 15.45 -9.12 -12.59
C ILE A 280 16.79 -8.43 -12.33
N ARG A 281 17.28 -8.45 -11.08
CA ARG A 281 18.45 -7.67 -10.64
C ARG A 281 19.72 -7.98 -11.43
N PHE A 282 19.95 -9.24 -11.82
CA PHE A 282 21.19 -9.68 -12.48
C PHE A 282 21.01 -10.05 -13.95
N THR A 283 19.99 -9.51 -14.62
CA THR A 283 19.77 -9.69 -16.05
C THR A 283 19.48 -8.36 -16.73
N ASN A 284 19.32 -8.37 -18.05
CA ASN A 284 18.92 -7.19 -18.82
C ASN A 284 17.51 -6.66 -18.49
N LEU A 285 16.70 -7.39 -17.74
CA LEU A 285 15.41 -6.90 -17.24
C LEU A 285 15.59 -5.71 -16.29
N TRP A 286 16.77 -5.59 -15.64
CA TRP A 286 17.09 -4.46 -14.78
C TRP A 286 17.09 -3.10 -15.51
N ASN A 287 17.25 -3.09 -16.83
CA ASN A 287 17.18 -1.87 -17.65
C ASN A 287 15.77 -1.22 -17.63
N ASN A 288 14.75 -1.95 -17.18
CA ASN A 288 13.39 -1.43 -17.00
C ASN A 288 13.17 -0.78 -15.62
N VAL A 289 14.14 -0.88 -14.71
CA VAL A 289 14.12 -0.20 -13.41
C VAL A 289 14.84 1.13 -13.57
N VAL A 290 14.10 2.21 -13.44
CA VAL A 290 14.54 3.57 -13.76
C VAL A 290 14.20 4.54 -12.63
N GLU A 291 14.82 5.73 -12.67
CA GLU A 291 14.57 6.78 -11.67
C GLU A 291 13.13 7.32 -11.78
N SER A 292 12.49 7.53 -10.62
CA SER A 292 11.07 7.95 -10.58
C SER A 292 10.84 9.36 -11.16
N ASP A 293 11.83 10.23 -11.17
CA ASP A 293 11.74 11.55 -11.79
C ASP A 293 11.67 11.51 -13.34
N THR A 294 12.05 10.38 -13.95
CA THR A 294 11.93 10.19 -15.40
C THR A 294 10.49 9.88 -15.85
N PHE A 295 9.58 9.56 -14.96
CA PHE A 295 8.23 9.13 -15.31
C PHE A 295 7.45 10.18 -16.11
N LEU A 296 7.46 11.43 -15.65
CA LEU A 296 6.82 12.54 -16.36
C LEU A 296 7.41 12.75 -17.75
N ASN A 297 8.72 12.62 -17.90
CA ASN A 297 9.39 12.73 -19.20
C ASN A 297 8.98 11.60 -20.15
N ASP A 298 8.86 10.38 -19.63
CA ASP A 298 8.41 9.24 -20.45
C ASP A 298 6.98 9.42 -20.97
N ILE A 299 6.10 10.05 -20.20
CA ILE A 299 4.73 10.42 -20.67
C ILE A 299 4.83 11.44 -21.82
N ARG A 300 5.61 12.51 -21.64
CA ARG A 300 5.76 13.61 -22.62
C ARG A 300 6.46 13.18 -23.89
N ASP A 301 7.50 12.36 -23.75
CA ASP A 301 8.34 11.87 -24.85
C ASP A 301 7.69 10.75 -25.68
N GLY A 302 6.51 10.30 -25.33
CA GLY A 302 5.87 9.18 -26.02
C GLY A 302 6.50 7.81 -25.73
N LYS A 303 7.06 7.63 -24.52
CA LYS A 303 7.80 6.43 -24.09
C LYS A 303 7.12 5.66 -22.96
N LEU A 304 5.84 5.99 -22.65
CA LEU A 304 5.10 5.32 -21.58
C LEU A 304 4.98 3.82 -21.86
N ALA A 305 5.41 2.99 -20.91
CA ALA A 305 5.29 1.54 -21.02
C ALA A 305 3.82 1.10 -20.85
N GLN A 306 3.48 -0.09 -21.33
CA GLN A 306 2.15 -0.67 -21.14
C GLN A 306 1.82 -0.88 -19.66
N VAL A 307 2.81 -1.28 -18.85
CA VAL A 307 2.64 -1.37 -17.39
C VAL A 307 3.73 -0.56 -16.70
N SER A 308 3.32 0.34 -15.82
CA SER A 308 4.23 1.21 -15.05
C SER A 308 3.94 1.07 -13.56
N TRP A 309 4.92 0.58 -12.79
CA TRP A 309 4.94 0.72 -11.34
C TRP A 309 5.65 2.01 -10.99
N VAL A 310 5.05 2.85 -10.18
CA VAL A 310 5.59 4.17 -9.87
C VAL A 310 5.60 4.42 -8.37
N ASN A 311 6.79 4.40 -7.79
CA ASN A 311 7.02 4.91 -6.44
C ASN A 311 7.44 6.37 -6.58
N PRO A 312 6.68 7.34 -6.05
CA PRO A 312 7.03 8.75 -6.19
C PRO A 312 8.44 9.06 -5.66
N PRO A 313 9.13 10.09 -6.20
CA PRO A 313 10.40 10.54 -5.63
C PRO A 313 10.28 10.86 -4.15
N ALA A 314 11.34 10.65 -3.38
CA ALA A 314 11.33 10.75 -1.91
C ALA A 314 10.64 11.99 -1.33
N PRO A 315 10.75 13.23 -1.87
CA PRO A 315 10.02 14.36 -1.31
C PRO A 315 8.49 14.30 -1.47
N TYR A 316 7.97 13.38 -2.30
CA TYR A 316 6.57 13.36 -2.74
C TYR A 316 5.82 12.07 -2.45
N ASN A 317 6.46 11.11 -1.81
CA ASN A 317 5.79 9.85 -1.45
C ASN A 317 4.95 9.94 -0.16
N GLU A 318 5.00 11.09 0.55
CA GLU A 318 4.18 11.43 1.73
C GLU A 318 4.56 10.68 3.00
N HIS A 319 5.73 10.05 3.05
CA HIS A 319 6.17 9.25 4.18
C HIS A 319 6.25 10.06 5.50
N PRO A 320 5.56 9.63 6.58
CA PRO A 320 5.73 10.21 7.91
C PRO A 320 7.05 9.73 8.51
N GLU A 321 7.92 10.65 8.87
CA GLU A 321 9.23 10.32 9.45
C GLU A 321 9.65 11.31 10.55
N LEU A 322 10.87 11.11 11.09
CA LEU A 322 11.52 12.06 11.99
C LEU A 322 11.62 13.45 11.34
N PRO A 323 11.61 14.55 12.12
CA PRO A 323 11.41 15.93 11.63
C PRO A 323 12.27 16.36 10.44
N HIS A 324 13.46 15.79 10.28
CA HIS A 324 14.40 16.16 9.22
C HIS A 324 14.20 15.34 7.90
N ARG A 325 13.28 14.39 7.89
CA ARG A 325 12.96 13.53 6.74
C ARG A 325 11.48 13.46 6.41
N ALA A 326 10.64 13.92 7.33
CA ALA A 326 9.19 13.92 7.15
C ALA A 326 8.79 14.69 5.90
N GLN A 327 7.84 14.16 5.15
CA GLN A 327 7.46 14.65 3.85
C GLN A 327 6.10 15.34 3.90
N SER A 328 5.95 16.37 3.09
CA SER A 328 4.72 17.13 2.97
C SER A 328 3.70 16.36 2.12
N VAL A 329 2.51 16.16 2.67
CA VAL A 329 1.36 15.59 1.94
C VAL A 329 0.90 16.52 0.84
N CYS A 330 0.92 17.84 1.08
CA CYS A 330 0.61 18.87 0.07
C CYS A 330 1.55 18.80 -1.13
N ALA A 331 2.86 18.61 -0.90
CA ALA A 331 3.83 18.42 -1.98
C ALA A 331 3.62 17.11 -2.74
N GLY A 332 3.26 16.03 -2.03
CA GLY A 332 2.90 14.75 -2.62
C GLY A 332 1.62 14.81 -3.44
N GLU A 333 0.62 15.57 -3.00
CA GLU A 333 -0.60 15.85 -3.76
C GLU A 333 -0.29 16.61 -5.05
N ASN A 334 0.58 17.66 -4.98
CA ASN A 334 1.03 18.41 -6.16
C ASN A 334 1.76 17.53 -7.18
N TRP A 335 2.61 16.61 -6.73
CA TRP A 335 3.24 15.65 -7.63
C TRP A 335 2.19 14.79 -8.35
N SER A 336 1.18 14.32 -7.62
CA SER A 336 0.08 13.54 -8.19
C SER A 336 -0.71 14.35 -9.22
N VAL A 337 -0.94 15.64 -8.95
CA VAL A 337 -1.58 16.57 -9.89
C VAL A 337 -0.76 16.71 -11.16
N ALA A 338 0.55 16.92 -11.06
CA ALA A 338 1.42 17.04 -12.23
C ALA A 338 1.39 15.78 -13.10
N VAL A 339 1.43 14.59 -12.47
CA VAL A 339 1.31 13.31 -13.17
C VAL A 339 -0.03 13.18 -13.89
N MET A 340 -1.13 13.44 -13.17
CA MET A 340 -2.46 13.29 -13.73
C MET A 340 -2.76 14.30 -14.83
N ASN A 341 -2.30 15.55 -14.71
CA ASN A 341 -2.41 16.53 -15.78
C ASN A 341 -1.65 16.07 -17.04
N ALA A 342 -0.39 15.66 -16.88
CA ALA A 342 0.42 15.19 -18.01
C ALA A 342 -0.20 13.97 -18.72
N LEU A 343 -0.76 13.02 -17.95
CA LEU A 343 -1.46 11.87 -18.53
C LEU A 343 -2.70 12.29 -19.28
N GLN A 344 -3.56 13.13 -18.67
CA GLN A 344 -4.82 13.58 -19.27
C GLN A 344 -4.61 14.43 -20.52
N GLU A 345 -3.49 15.11 -20.66
CA GLU A 345 -3.10 15.89 -21.85
C GLU A 345 -2.37 15.05 -22.90
N SER A 346 -1.97 13.81 -22.55
CA SER A 346 -1.25 12.91 -23.44
C SER A 346 -2.19 12.10 -24.35
N PRO A 347 -1.70 11.60 -25.50
CA PRO A 347 -2.47 10.67 -26.32
C PRO A 347 -2.77 9.33 -25.64
N TYR A 348 -2.06 8.99 -24.58
CA TYR A 348 -2.24 7.75 -23.82
C TYR A 348 -3.52 7.72 -23.00
N TRP A 349 -4.01 8.88 -22.56
CA TRP A 349 -5.12 8.97 -21.60
C TRP A 349 -6.33 8.14 -21.98
N ARG A 350 -6.68 8.13 -23.27
CA ARG A 350 -7.86 7.40 -23.77
C ARG A 350 -7.88 5.91 -23.40
N SER A 351 -6.70 5.29 -23.28
CA SER A 351 -6.55 3.85 -22.97
C SER A 351 -5.71 3.61 -21.72
N THR A 352 -5.70 4.56 -20.79
CA THR A 352 -4.94 4.47 -19.53
C THR A 352 -5.86 4.22 -18.34
N ALA A 353 -5.44 3.32 -17.46
CA ALA A 353 -5.95 3.16 -16.10
C ALA A 353 -4.83 3.48 -15.09
N VAL A 354 -5.10 4.38 -14.16
CA VAL A 354 -4.22 4.70 -13.02
C VAL A 354 -4.85 4.17 -11.76
N VAL A 355 -4.10 3.40 -10.99
CA VAL A 355 -4.46 2.98 -9.63
C VAL A 355 -3.44 3.59 -8.68
N MET A 356 -3.89 4.48 -7.81
CA MET A 356 -3.06 5.15 -6.81
C MET A 356 -3.45 4.67 -5.42
N VAL A 357 -2.48 4.13 -4.69
CA VAL A 357 -2.64 3.57 -3.33
C VAL A 357 -1.48 4.01 -2.44
N TRP A 358 -1.59 3.71 -1.14
CA TRP A 358 -0.51 3.82 -0.15
C TRP A 358 -0.15 2.43 0.35
N ASP A 359 1.12 2.16 0.55
CA ASP A 359 1.67 0.81 0.74
C ASP A 359 1.22 0.15 2.05
N ASP A 360 1.25 0.89 3.16
CA ASP A 360 0.83 0.40 4.47
C ASP A 360 0.13 1.46 5.32
N PHE A 361 -0.32 1.09 6.51
CA PHE A 361 -1.15 1.95 7.37
C PHE A 361 -0.38 3.06 8.10
N GLY A 362 0.96 3.02 8.17
CA GLY A 362 1.79 4.04 8.81
C GLY A 362 1.53 4.26 10.30
N GLY A 363 0.82 3.36 10.96
CA GLY A 363 0.36 3.53 12.34
C GLY A 363 -0.89 4.40 12.50
N PHE A 364 -1.50 4.88 11.41
CA PHE A 364 -2.72 5.67 11.43
C PHE A 364 -3.97 4.80 11.63
N TYR A 365 -4.98 5.39 12.27
CA TYR A 365 -6.23 4.72 12.58
C TYR A 365 -7.05 4.40 11.33
N ASP A 366 -7.65 3.22 11.33
CA ASP A 366 -8.75 2.81 10.45
C ASP A 366 -9.79 2.04 11.26
N HIS A 367 -11.06 2.20 10.93
CA HIS A 367 -12.13 1.59 11.72
C HIS A 367 -12.64 0.26 11.18
N VAL A 368 -12.32 -0.06 9.91
CA VAL A 368 -12.85 -1.25 9.25
C VAL A 368 -11.95 -2.46 9.49
N ASP A 369 -12.54 -3.53 10.04
CA ASP A 369 -11.86 -4.80 10.24
C ASP A 369 -11.47 -5.44 8.90
N PRO A 370 -10.16 -5.61 8.62
CA PRO A 370 -9.73 -6.24 7.38
C PRO A 370 -10.07 -7.74 7.36
N PRO A 371 -10.41 -8.32 6.20
CA PRO A 371 -10.51 -9.76 6.04
C PRO A 371 -9.20 -10.47 6.41
N GLN A 372 -9.29 -11.68 6.96
CA GLN A 372 -8.12 -12.50 7.27
C GLN A 372 -8.09 -13.74 6.36
N TYR A 373 -7.53 -13.62 5.17
CA TYR A 373 -7.51 -14.72 4.19
C TYR A 373 -6.45 -15.78 4.50
N ASP A 374 -5.34 -15.36 5.07
CA ASP A 374 -4.23 -16.23 5.47
C ASP A 374 -3.43 -15.62 6.65
N ILE A 375 -2.25 -16.16 6.94
CA ILE A 375 -1.37 -15.70 8.02
C ILE A 375 -0.71 -14.34 7.75
N MET A 376 -0.78 -13.84 6.52
CA MET A 376 -0.22 -12.53 6.15
C MET A 376 -1.27 -11.41 6.24
N GLY A 377 -2.53 -11.71 6.24
CA GLY A 377 -3.56 -10.67 6.38
C GLY A 377 -4.75 -10.88 5.45
N LEU A 378 -5.48 -9.83 5.21
CA LEU A 378 -5.22 -8.42 4.85
C LEU A 378 -4.90 -7.50 6.05
N GLY A 379 -4.20 -6.41 5.77
CA GLY A 379 -3.95 -5.32 6.70
C GLY A 379 -5.04 -4.23 6.66
N ALA A 380 -4.80 -3.09 7.31
CA ALA A 380 -5.73 -1.97 7.31
C ALA A 380 -6.00 -1.42 5.90
N ARG A 381 -7.11 -0.69 5.72
CA ARG A 381 -7.42 -0.11 4.41
C ARG A 381 -6.41 0.97 4.01
N SER A 382 -5.96 0.89 2.76
CA SER A 382 -5.24 1.96 2.08
C SER A 382 -6.24 2.91 1.40
N PRO A 383 -5.98 4.22 1.30
CA PRO A 383 -6.70 5.06 0.36
C PRO A 383 -6.50 4.52 -1.06
N ALA A 384 -7.52 4.57 -1.91
CA ALA A 384 -7.40 4.09 -3.28
C ALA A 384 -8.21 4.95 -4.25
N LEU A 385 -7.49 5.59 -5.18
CA LEU A 385 -8.05 6.36 -6.29
C LEU A 385 -7.83 5.60 -7.60
N ILE A 386 -8.91 5.25 -8.28
CA ILE A 386 -8.86 4.57 -9.59
C ILE A 386 -9.33 5.56 -10.64
N MET A 387 -8.41 5.96 -11.53
CA MET A 387 -8.60 7.08 -12.44
C MET A 387 -8.39 6.63 -13.89
N SER A 388 -9.41 6.83 -14.71
CA SER A 388 -9.43 6.46 -16.12
C SER A 388 -10.62 7.15 -16.82
N PRO A 389 -10.60 7.36 -18.13
CA PRO A 389 -11.80 7.71 -18.87
C PRO A 389 -12.91 6.64 -18.79
N TRP A 390 -12.55 5.43 -18.42
CA TRP A 390 -13.44 4.26 -18.39
C TRP A 390 -13.98 3.94 -16.99
N THR A 391 -13.67 4.76 -15.98
CA THR A 391 -14.20 4.55 -14.63
C THR A 391 -15.72 4.66 -14.61
N ARG A 392 -16.32 3.87 -13.73
CA ARG A 392 -17.76 3.88 -13.47
C ARG A 392 -18.21 5.27 -13.05
N ARG A 393 -19.30 5.74 -13.66
CA ARG A 393 -19.92 7.01 -13.31
C ARG A 393 -20.96 6.81 -12.24
N GLY A 394 -21.01 7.72 -11.27
CA GLY A 394 -21.89 7.68 -10.12
C GLY A 394 -22.46 9.05 -9.78
N SER A 395 -22.83 9.23 -8.52
CA SER A 395 -23.49 10.41 -7.99
C SER A 395 -22.56 11.42 -7.31
N ASN A 396 -21.24 11.18 -7.33
CA ASN A 396 -20.27 12.14 -6.78
C ASN A 396 -20.31 13.48 -7.53
N PRO A 397 -19.90 14.60 -6.93
CA PRO A 397 -20.10 15.95 -7.46
C PRO A 397 -19.69 16.17 -8.91
N MET A 398 -18.61 15.51 -9.37
CA MET A 398 -18.13 15.59 -10.75
C MET A 398 -18.39 14.32 -11.58
N GLY A 399 -19.31 13.46 -11.12
CA GLY A 399 -19.75 12.25 -11.82
C GLY A 399 -18.91 11.02 -11.53
N GLY A 400 -18.02 11.05 -10.54
CA GLY A 400 -17.33 9.88 -10.02
C GLY A 400 -18.22 8.99 -9.15
N SER A 401 -17.68 7.89 -8.66
CA SER A 401 -18.40 6.94 -7.80
C SER A 401 -17.54 6.44 -6.63
N ILE A 402 -18.21 5.98 -5.59
CA ILE A 402 -17.59 5.21 -4.53
C ILE A 402 -17.76 3.72 -4.88
N ASP A 403 -16.71 2.96 -4.67
CA ASP A 403 -16.70 1.52 -4.91
C ASP A 403 -16.42 0.78 -3.60
N HIS A 404 -17.38 -0.05 -3.19
CA HIS A 404 -17.35 -0.81 -1.93
C HIS A 404 -16.89 -2.27 -2.11
N HIS A 405 -16.35 -2.66 -3.28
CA HIS A 405 -15.79 -3.99 -3.46
C HIS A 405 -14.52 -4.16 -2.65
N THR A 406 -14.32 -5.36 -2.13
CA THR A 406 -13.08 -5.70 -1.43
C THR A 406 -11.95 -5.90 -2.42
N TYR A 407 -10.95 -5.05 -2.36
CA TYR A 407 -9.73 -5.09 -3.14
C TYR A 407 -8.49 -5.21 -2.26
N GLU A 408 -7.38 -5.59 -2.86
CA GLU A 408 -6.04 -5.56 -2.31
C GLU A 408 -5.01 -5.28 -3.43
N PHE A 409 -3.71 -5.22 -3.14
CA PHE A 409 -2.71 -4.97 -4.18
C PHE A 409 -2.69 -6.06 -5.25
N SER A 410 -2.96 -7.32 -4.87
CA SER A 410 -3.10 -8.42 -5.86
C SER A 410 -4.28 -8.22 -6.81
N SER A 411 -5.26 -7.38 -6.49
CA SER A 411 -6.36 -6.99 -7.38
C SER A 411 -5.84 -6.21 -8.59
N VAL A 412 -4.84 -5.35 -8.38
CA VAL A 412 -4.20 -4.59 -9.46
C VAL A 412 -3.39 -5.51 -10.37
N LEU A 413 -2.70 -6.51 -9.80
CA LEU A 413 -2.00 -7.51 -10.60
C LEU A 413 -2.98 -8.31 -11.44
N ARG A 414 -4.08 -8.77 -10.83
CA ARG A 414 -5.14 -9.49 -11.53
C ARG A 414 -5.75 -8.66 -12.66
N PHE A 415 -5.94 -7.36 -12.45
CA PHE A 415 -6.42 -6.44 -13.49
C PHE A 415 -5.45 -6.39 -14.68
N ILE A 416 -4.14 -6.29 -14.41
CA ILE A 416 -3.09 -6.32 -15.46
C ILE A 416 -3.10 -7.68 -16.18
N GLU A 417 -3.17 -8.77 -15.43
CA GLU A 417 -3.19 -10.14 -15.98
C GLU A 417 -4.38 -10.37 -16.91
N ASP A 418 -5.56 -9.93 -16.51
CA ASP A 418 -6.78 -10.05 -17.32
C ASP A 418 -6.71 -9.20 -18.60
N ILE A 419 -6.16 -7.97 -18.53
CA ILE A 419 -6.01 -7.10 -19.71
C ILE A 419 -5.10 -7.73 -20.76
N TYR A 420 -3.96 -8.27 -20.33
CA TYR A 420 -2.94 -8.78 -21.25
C TYR A 420 -3.00 -10.29 -21.48
N GLY A 421 -3.96 -10.99 -20.88
CA GLY A 421 -4.09 -12.46 -21.02
C GLY A 421 -2.94 -13.22 -20.35
N VAL A 422 -2.33 -12.66 -19.33
CA VAL A 422 -1.25 -13.29 -18.56
C VAL A 422 -1.85 -14.15 -17.46
N ALA A 423 -1.38 -15.38 -17.31
CA ALA A 423 -1.89 -16.25 -16.26
C ALA A 423 -1.48 -15.74 -14.85
N PRO A 424 -2.35 -15.86 -13.82
CA PRO A 424 -2.04 -15.48 -12.45
C PRO A 424 -0.75 -16.12 -11.91
N LEU A 425 -0.04 -15.39 -11.07
CA LEU A 425 1.22 -15.83 -10.45
C LEU A 425 0.98 -16.85 -9.33
N THR A 426 -0.05 -16.62 -8.54
CA THR A 426 -0.34 -17.30 -7.28
C THR A 426 -1.84 -17.59 -7.16
N LYS A 427 -2.24 -18.19 -6.04
CA LYS A 427 -3.67 -18.30 -5.72
C LYS A 427 -4.26 -16.96 -5.28
N ARG A 428 -3.43 -16.05 -4.77
CA ARG A 428 -3.89 -14.78 -4.21
C ARG A 428 -4.44 -13.87 -5.30
N ASP A 429 -3.67 -13.61 -6.34
CA ASP A 429 -4.11 -12.86 -7.51
C ASP A 429 -5.20 -13.59 -8.31
N ALA A 430 -5.09 -14.92 -8.47
CA ALA A 430 -6.14 -15.71 -9.12
C ALA A 430 -7.53 -15.59 -8.46
N GLN A 431 -7.59 -15.27 -7.19
CA GLN A 431 -8.82 -15.11 -6.41
C GLN A 431 -9.19 -13.64 -6.16
N ALA A 432 -8.28 -12.71 -6.42
CA ALA A 432 -8.54 -11.29 -6.25
C ALA A 432 -9.54 -10.77 -7.30
N ASP A 433 -10.35 -9.79 -6.90
CA ASP A 433 -11.23 -9.08 -7.84
C ASP A 433 -10.39 -8.14 -8.71
N PRO A 434 -10.45 -8.25 -10.06
CA PRO A 434 -9.71 -7.38 -10.98
C PRO A 434 -10.33 -5.98 -11.11
N LEU A 435 -10.69 -5.32 -10.03
CA LEU A 435 -11.27 -3.97 -9.97
C LEU A 435 -12.60 -3.86 -10.73
N THR A 436 -13.44 -4.89 -10.68
CA THR A 436 -14.68 -4.98 -11.49
C THR A 436 -15.72 -3.91 -11.16
N GLY A 437 -15.74 -3.42 -9.93
CA GLY A 437 -16.62 -2.32 -9.50
C GLY A 437 -16.19 -0.96 -10.03
N ALA A 438 -14.89 -0.77 -10.32
CA ALA A 438 -14.32 0.52 -10.64
C ALA A 438 -14.54 0.95 -12.11
N PHE A 439 -14.79 0.01 -13.04
CA PHE A 439 -14.87 0.29 -14.47
C PHE A 439 -16.25 -0.02 -15.06
N ASP A 440 -16.60 0.70 -16.12
CA ASP A 440 -17.79 0.45 -16.95
C ASP A 440 -17.42 0.55 -18.44
N PHE A 441 -16.92 -0.55 -18.98
CA PHE A 441 -16.51 -0.62 -20.38
C PHE A 441 -17.69 -0.74 -21.37
N SER A 442 -18.92 -0.80 -20.89
CA SER A 442 -20.13 -0.80 -21.72
C SER A 442 -20.52 0.59 -22.22
N LYS A 443 -19.94 1.63 -21.63
CA LYS A 443 -20.19 3.04 -21.95
C LYS A 443 -19.00 3.67 -22.68
N PRO A 444 -19.23 4.75 -23.46
CA PRO A 444 -18.12 5.48 -24.06
C PRO A 444 -17.23 6.13 -22.96
N PRO A 445 -15.91 6.28 -23.22
CA PRO A 445 -15.00 6.89 -22.27
C PRO A 445 -15.38 8.35 -21.98
N ASN A 446 -15.15 8.77 -20.74
CA ASN A 446 -15.31 10.17 -20.36
C ASN A 446 -14.00 10.93 -20.63
N MET A 447 -13.94 11.60 -21.77
CA MET A 447 -12.76 12.37 -22.21
C MET A 447 -12.74 13.83 -21.74
N HIS A 448 -13.62 14.21 -20.80
CA HIS A 448 -13.51 15.53 -20.16
C HIS A 448 -12.40 15.51 -19.14
N ASN A 449 -11.27 16.11 -19.45
CA ASN A 449 -10.11 16.17 -18.58
C ASN A 449 -10.40 16.99 -17.32
N LEU A 450 -9.86 16.56 -16.18
CA LEU A 450 -9.82 17.31 -14.94
C LEU A 450 -8.38 17.81 -14.73
N ILE A 451 -8.08 18.98 -15.28
CA ILE A 451 -6.78 19.64 -15.13
C ILE A 451 -6.83 20.52 -13.89
N LEU A 452 -6.01 20.24 -12.92
CA LEU A 452 -5.98 20.94 -11.64
C LEU A 452 -4.72 21.81 -11.51
N PRO A 453 -4.82 23.00 -10.90
CA PRO A 453 -3.65 23.83 -10.62
C PRO A 453 -2.81 23.19 -9.50
N LEU A 454 -1.51 23.43 -9.51
CA LEU A 454 -0.68 23.10 -8.37
C LEU A 454 -0.99 24.04 -7.20
N ARG A 455 -1.07 23.49 -6.00
CA ARG A 455 -1.25 24.25 -4.78
C ARG A 455 -0.03 25.13 -4.51
N GLN A 456 -0.27 26.38 -4.15
CA GLN A 456 0.76 27.37 -3.79
C GLN A 456 0.86 27.60 -2.28
N ASP A 457 -0.04 27.01 -1.50
CA ASP A 457 -0.20 27.17 -0.06
C ASP A 457 0.46 26.05 0.76
N CYS A 458 1.25 25.17 0.15
CA CYS A 458 1.93 24.10 0.85
C CYS A 458 2.92 24.65 1.89
N PRO A 459 2.80 24.30 3.19
CA PRO A 459 3.50 24.99 4.26
C PRO A 459 5.02 24.71 4.34
N TYR A 460 5.49 23.62 3.72
CA TYR A 460 6.89 23.17 3.82
C TYR A 460 7.64 23.13 2.50
N GLY A 461 7.31 24.02 1.58
CA GLY A 461 7.91 24.05 0.26
C GLY A 461 7.01 23.38 -0.78
N THR A 462 6.66 24.19 -1.74
CA THR A 462 5.55 23.89 -2.65
C THR A 462 6.00 23.23 -3.91
N HIS A 463 7.29 23.28 -4.18
CA HIS A 463 7.77 22.95 -5.50
C HIS A 463 8.61 21.68 -5.45
N PRO A 464 8.06 20.59 -6.05
CA PRO A 464 8.95 19.63 -6.65
C PRO A 464 9.97 20.39 -7.50
N PRO A 465 11.19 19.92 -7.66
CA PRO A 465 12.10 20.41 -8.65
C PRO A 465 11.60 19.98 -10.04
N PHE A 466 10.39 20.41 -10.37
CA PHE A 466 9.88 20.36 -11.72
C PHE A 466 10.74 21.31 -12.54
N THR A 467 11.16 20.90 -13.70
CA THR A 467 11.84 21.79 -14.64
C THR A 467 10.92 22.97 -15.00
N GLU A 468 11.44 24.05 -15.53
CA GLU A 468 10.61 25.20 -15.96
C GLU A 468 9.44 24.81 -16.89
N HIS A 469 9.55 23.67 -17.57
CA HIS A 469 8.47 23.10 -18.39
C HIS A 469 7.31 22.50 -17.58
N ASP A 470 7.54 22.14 -16.32
CA ASP A 470 6.52 21.53 -15.47
C ASP A 470 5.56 22.55 -14.85
N ASN A 471 5.92 23.85 -14.91
CA ASN A 471 5.08 24.95 -14.44
C ASN A 471 4.14 25.49 -15.52
N LEU A 472 4.12 24.92 -16.71
CA LEU A 472 3.16 25.31 -17.76
C LEU A 472 1.77 24.73 -17.41
N ILE A 473 1.07 25.41 -16.53
CA ILE A 473 -0.39 25.29 -16.40
C ILE A 473 -0.97 25.93 -17.68
N PRO A 474 -1.79 25.21 -18.45
CA PRO A 474 -2.47 25.82 -19.57
C PRO A 474 -3.32 27.01 -19.06
N GLY A 475 -2.92 28.24 -19.39
CA GLY A 475 -3.72 29.42 -19.09
C GLY A 475 -3.12 30.48 -18.17
N THR A 476 -1.81 30.43 -17.82
CA THR A 476 -1.12 31.61 -17.22
C THR A 476 -0.23 32.31 -18.23
#